data_4da02f13c0cffa4c3d8b098232ffbb3f
#
_entry.id   4da02f13c0cffa4c3d8b098232ffbb3f
#
_cell.length_a   1.000
_cell.length_b   1.000
_cell.length_c   1.000
_cell.angle_alpha   90.00
_cell.angle_beta   90.00
_cell.angle_gamma   90.00
#
_symmetry.space_group_name_H-M   'P 1'
#
loop_
_entity.id
_entity.type
_entity.pdbx_description
1 polymer ?
#
loop_
_entity_poly.entity_id
_entity_poly.type
_entity_poly.pdbx_seq_one_letter_code
_entity_poly.pdbx_strand_id
1 'polypeptide(L)'
;MKTINKFFSSILIMFLGLSVVSCTDGNDWGLDSAFDRLFGVGEDDITVETTATTATVTFSAMSATKDSLYFVIEVSKDSLYDEIAMGGERAKVFGLNKEIRKSPVVLTGLDGDSKYYMRIKTMSDTKAESKWVYYKEGESFKTQAEQIFDEVLADDYTDSEVTLRWNAPADSVTNILVVQGTDTTDYVLTETDKAEQTHTFTGLTPLTTYTFIIYNGEAKRGTQTVTTSAAPPAASYTEYLNADIERFNQALMDEILSKAQAATGSGNVSVTIVFPADKTIEVIGDDTQSDPGALTVPDGMSVNFFGRGGGETPVLRLLKSIDIAGSHNFITFQHLKIVDDGSGANYLINQSKACTVDKIEFTDCEVSGMKNTFFRLQGSEAKVINNLVIDNCLMHDLGSGYSFIHVDDNGNQAVYVNNIKMTNSTFWNICVTGKTFIYSEKVNMSSIYMEYCTFYNNNGSGQYFIDFNDKTYGPETFSVFNCVFGKTPDEATNKNIRAKIEPEVVNSYCASDFYKSKGFPNITILDYTSDKLFVDPANADFHFISGTLDNSGAGDPRWWPAAE
;
A
#
# COMPACT_ATOMS: atom_id res chain seq x y z
N MET A 1 45.41 -17.56 -19.30
CA MET A 1 46.59 -17.74 -20.15
C MET A 1 46.70 -16.57 -21.10
N LYS A 2 47.72 -15.71 -20.86
CA LYS A 2 48.58 -14.96 -21.81
C LYS A 2 47.81 -14.00 -22.77
N THR A 3 48.18 -12.76 -23.03
CA THR A 3 49.36 -11.94 -22.73
C THR A 3 49.09 -10.51 -23.25
N ILE A 4 49.33 -9.53 -22.45
CA ILE A 4 50.12 -8.29 -22.61
C ILE A 4 50.61 -8.03 -24.04
N ASN A 5 50.40 -6.81 -24.55
CA ASN A 5 51.53 -6.03 -25.07
C ASN A 5 51.26 -4.56 -25.11
N LYS A 6 52.13 -3.83 -24.43
CA LYS A 6 52.45 -2.38 -24.50
C LYS A 6 53.11 -2.06 -25.83
N PHE A 7 52.86 -0.88 -26.37
CA PHE A 7 53.93 -0.20 -27.12
C PHE A 7 53.95 1.31 -26.82
N PHE A 8 55.01 1.68 -26.16
CA PHE A 8 55.55 3.04 -26.12
C PHE A 8 56.20 3.37 -27.47
N SER A 9 56.05 4.57 -27.93
CA SER A 9 57.17 5.20 -28.68
C SER A 9 57.12 6.71 -28.58
N SER A 10 58.18 7.19 -28.03
CA SER A 10 58.65 8.56 -27.80
C SER A 10 59.18 9.17 -29.08
N ILE A 11 59.39 10.55 -29.01
CA ILE A 11 60.45 11.36 -29.60
C ILE A 11 60.09 12.00 -30.94
N LEU A 12 60.16 13.32 -31.07
CA LEU A 12 61.41 14.01 -31.25
C LEU A 12 61.18 15.56 -31.25
N ILE A 13 61.91 16.22 -30.41
CA ILE A 13 62.10 17.68 -30.39
C ILE A 13 62.91 18.06 -31.62
N MET A 14 62.43 19.05 -32.41
CA MET A 14 63.26 19.71 -33.37
C MET A 14 63.14 21.25 -33.18
N PHE A 15 64.11 21.83 -32.50
CA PHE A 15 64.36 23.27 -32.46
C PHE A 15 64.75 23.73 -33.86
N LEU A 16 63.99 24.65 -34.44
CA LEU A 16 64.52 25.56 -35.46
C LEU A 16 64.22 26.99 -35.01
N GLY A 17 65.27 27.66 -34.65
CA GLY A 17 65.26 29.10 -34.37
C GLY A 17 64.88 29.88 -35.61
N LEU A 18 63.84 30.69 -35.47
CA LEU A 18 63.60 31.80 -36.40
C LEU A 18 63.75 33.12 -35.62
N SER A 19 64.65 33.89 -36.05
CA SER A 19 65.00 35.25 -35.64
C SER A 19 63.73 36.11 -35.58
N VAL A 20 63.39 36.59 -34.38
CA VAL A 20 62.44 37.69 -34.20
C VAL A 20 63.09 38.98 -34.77
N VAL A 21 62.55 39.40 -35.90
CA VAL A 21 62.66 40.76 -36.30
C VAL A 21 61.68 41.55 -35.44
N SER A 22 62.20 42.25 -34.46
CA SER A 22 61.50 43.28 -33.69
C SER A 22 61.14 44.41 -34.61
N CYS A 23 59.97 44.49 -35.16
CA CYS A 23 59.39 45.75 -35.60
C CYS A 23 58.91 46.49 -34.34
N THR A 24 59.71 47.37 -33.87
CA THR A 24 59.32 48.47 -32.98
C THR A 24 58.68 49.57 -33.83
N ASP A 25 57.48 49.30 -34.33
CA ASP A 25 56.58 50.40 -34.64
C ASP A 25 55.77 50.65 -33.37
N GLY A 26 55.86 51.85 -32.86
CA GLY A 26 55.00 52.30 -31.76
C GLY A 26 53.56 52.23 -32.21
N ASN A 27 52.93 51.11 -31.89
CA ASN A 27 51.46 51.02 -31.90
C ASN A 27 50.98 51.92 -30.76
N ASP A 28 50.70 53.14 -31.16
CA ASP A 28 49.81 53.99 -30.40
C ASP A 28 48.44 53.39 -30.48
N TRP A 29 48.20 52.42 -29.59
CA TRP A 29 46.85 51.90 -29.29
C TRP A 29 46.13 53.02 -28.55
N GLY A 30 45.87 54.12 -29.28
CA GLY A 30 44.92 55.11 -28.87
C GLY A 30 43.66 54.32 -28.57
N LEU A 31 43.25 54.31 -27.33
CA LEU A 31 41.96 53.78 -26.91
C LEU A 31 40.91 54.45 -27.80
N ASP A 32 40.47 53.75 -28.84
CA ASP A 32 39.34 54.16 -29.64
C ASP A 32 38.17 54.33 -28.70
N SER A 33 37.70 55.57 -28.51
CA SER A 33 36.55 55.87 -27.67
C SER A 33 35.29 55.14 -28.11
N ALA A 34 35.26 54.50 -29.28
CA ALA A 34 34.21 53.59 -29.76
C ALA A 34 34.19 52.24 -29.02
N PHE A 35 35.26 51.89 -28.27
CA PHE A 35 35.36 50.68 -27.48
C PHE A 35 35.19 50.89 -25.98
N ASP A 36 34.48 51.90 -25.54
CA ASP A 36 34.14 52.12 -24.12
C ASP A 36 32.97 51.23 -23.64
N ARG A 37 32.95 50.00 -24.11
CA ARG A 37 31.96 49.01 -23.78
C ARG A 37 32.49 47.98 -22.81
N LEU A 38 31.67 47.57 -21.83
CA LEU A 38 32.03 46.54 -20.88
C LEU A 38 32.10 45.15 -21.53
N PHE A 39 32.97 44.32 -21.00
CA PHE A 39 33.00 42.90 -21.32
C PHE A 39 31.88 42.19 -20.57
N GLY A 40 31.30 41.16 -21.18
CA GLY A 40 30.35 40.26 -20.53
C GLY A 40 31.03 39.38 -19.48
N VAL A 41 30.24 38.56 -18.81
CA VAL A 41 30.75 37.46 -17.98
C VAL A 41 31.32 36.35 -18.88
N GLY A 42 32.14 35.43 -18.34
CA GLY A 42 32.57 34.25 -19.07
C GLY A 42 31.39 33.33 -19.31
N GLU A 43 31.14 32.96 -20.56
CA GLU A 43 30.00 32.10 -20.92
C GLU A 43 30.12 30.69 -20.30
N ASP A 44 31.31 30.10 -20.42
CA ASP A 44 31.63 28.79 -19.85
C ASP A 44 31.67 28.77 -18.32
N ASP A 45 31.71 29.93 -17.68
CA ASP A 45 31.76 30.05 -16.22
C ASP A 45 30.38 30.17 -15.56
N ILE A 46 29.32 30.22 -16.36
CA ILE A 46 27.95 30.33 -15.83
C ILE A 46 27.46 28.97 -15.38
N THR A 47 27.26 28.80 -14.09
CA THR A 47 26.61 27.61 -13.52
C THR A 47 25.36 28.00 -12.77
N VAL A 48 24.37 27.09 -12.77
CA VAL A 48 23.09 27.29 -12.10
C VAL A 48 22.76 26.07 -11.25
N GLU A 49 22.56 26.28 -9.95
CA GLU A 49 22.04 25.29 -9.02
C GLU A 49 20.62 25.71 -8.61
N THR A 50 19.67 24.79 -8.65
CA THR A 50 18.26 25.11 -8.43
C THR A 50 17.67 24.43 -7.20
N THR A 51 16.75 25.14 -6.55
CA THR A 51 15.72 24.58 -5.65
C THR A 51 14.36 24.62 -6.35
N ALA A 52 13.29 24.44 -5.61
CA ALA A 52 11.93 24.56 -6.17
C ALA A 52 11.62 26.00 -6.62
N THR A 53 12.04 27.01 -5.87
CA THR A 53 11.65 28.42 -6.13
C THR A 53 12.83 29.36 -6.26
N THR A 54 14.06 28.87 -6.28
CA THR A 54 15.27 29.67 -6.41
C THR A 54 16.27 29.09 -7.41
N ALA A 55 17.12 29.92 -7.93
CA ALA A 55 18.29 29.53 -8.70
C ALA A 55 19.53 30.28 -8.18
N THR A 56 20.54 29.54 -7.75
CA THR A 56 21.86 30.11 -7.41
C THR A 56 22.71 30.15 -8.68
N VAL A 57 22.99 31.35 -9.14
CA VAL A 57 23.78 31.61 -10.36
C VAL A 57 25.20 31.98 -9.96
N THR A 58 26.17 31.19 -10.43
CA THR A 58 27.59 31.47 -10.28
C THR A 58 28.17 31.87 -11.64
N PHE A 59 28.97 32.94 -11.68
CA PHE A 59 29.62 33.44 -12.89
C PHE A 59 30.92 34.17 -12.54
N SER A 60 31.82 34.34 -13.50
CA SER A 60 33.02 35.12 -13.32
C SER A 60 32.94 36.41 -14.14
N ALA A 61 33.29 37.53 -13.51
CA ALA A 61 33.34 38.84 -14.16
C ALA A 61 34.70 39.08 -14.79
N MET A 62 34.71 39.32 -16.10
CA MET A 62 35.93 39.74 -16.81
C MET A 62 36.08 41.25 -16.73
N SER A 63 36.76 41.80 -15.71
CA SER A 63 37.11 43.22 -15.71
C SER A 63 38.10 43.60 -14.64
N ALA A 64 38.95 44.61 -14.98
CA ALA A 64 39.95 45.22 -14.11
C ALA A 64 39.36 46.27 -13.14
N THR A 65 38.07 46.66 -13.25
CA THR A 65 37.46 47.71 -12.42
C THR A 65 36.27 47.12 -11.67
N LYS A 66 36.55 46.39 -10.59
CA LYS A 66 35.51 45.64 -9.83
C LYS A 66 34.52 46.51 -9.03
N ASP A 67 34.89 47.74 -8.68
CA ASP A 67 34.14 48.51 -7.67
C ASP A 67 32.95 49.32 -8.21
N SER A 68 32.77 49.42 -9.53
CA SER A 68 31.66 50.16 -10.16
C SER A 68 30.73 49.30 -11.00
N LEU A 69 30.95 47.99 -11.05
CA LEU A 69 30.14 47.09 -11.87
C LEU A 69 28.93 46.55 -11.08
N TYR A 70 27.85 46.36 -11.81
CA TYR A 70 26.71 45.57 -11.37
C TYR A 70 26.21 44.70 -12.53
N PHE A 71 25.39 43.70 -12.22
CA PHE A 71 24.92 42.72 -13.19
C PHE A 71 23.39 42.76 -13.25
N VAL A 72 22.89 42.60 -14.46
CA VAL A 72 21.45 42.39 -14.70
C VAL A 72 21.30 41.01 -15.25
N ILE A 73 20.43 40.21 -14.58
CA ILE A 73 20.13 38.82 -14.95
C ILE A 73 18.66 38.75 -15.31
N GLU A 74 18.38 38.26 -16.48
CA GLU A 74 17.01 37.96 -16.91
C GLU A 74 16.81 36.47 -17.07
N VAL A 75 15.73 35.94 -16.49
CA VAL A 75 15.25 34.59 -16.69
C VAL A 75 13.86 34.61 -17.28
N SER A 76 13.59 33.75 -18.23
CA SER A 76 12.28 33.68 -18.90
C SER A 76 11.87 32.24 -19.17
N LYS A 77 10.56 31.95 -19.10
CA LYS A 77 10.02 30.67 -19.57
C LYS A 77 10.04 30.54 -21.10
N ASP A 78 10.17 31.65 -21.80
CA ASP A 78 10.35 31.70 -23.25
C ASP A 78 11.82 31.86 -23.62
N SER A 79 12.23 31.37 -24.79
CA SER A 79 13.59 31.48 -25.28
C SER A 79 14.04 32.95 -25.38
N LEU A 80 15.26 33.21 -24.97
CA LEU A 80 15.85 34.55 -24.99
C LEU A 80 16.90 34.65 -26.10
N TYR A 81 16.88 35.76 -26.87
CA TYR A 81 17.85 36.11 -27.89
C TYR A 81 17.97 37.66 -28.01
N ASP A 82 18.94 38.16 -28.77
CA ASP A 82 19.30 39.57 -28.74
C ASP A 82 18.17 40.55 -29.14
N GLU A 83 17.28 40.15 -30.04
CA GLU A 83 16.18 40.98 -30.53
C GLU A 83 15.01 41.06 -29.53
N ILE A 84 14.96 40.20 -28.49
CA ILE A 84 13.92 40.25 -27.48
C ILE A 84 14.21 41.35 -26.47
N ALA A 85 13.23 42.26 -26.30
CA ALA A 85 13.26 43.27 -25.27
C ALA A 85 13.29 42.63 -23.87
N MET A 86 14.07 43.26 -22.96
CA MET A 86 14.14 42.82 -21.57
C MET A 86 12.80 43.05 -20.85
N GLY A 87 12.44 42.12 -19.98
CA GLY A 87 11.24 42.24 -19.12
C GLY A 87 9.95 41.86 -19.82
N GLY A 88 9.95 40.83 -20.67
CA GLY A 88 8.75 40.25 -21.26
C GLY A 88 7.78 39.70 -20.21
N GLU A 89 6.54 39.41 -20.62
CA GLU A 89 5.43 38.98 -19.73
C GLU A 89 5.79 37.76 -18.87
N ARG A 90 6.55 36.79 -19.43
CA ARG A 90 6.99 35.58 -18.74
C ARG A 90 8.44 35.61 -18.27
N ALA A 91 9.03 36.83 -18.22
CA ALA A 91 10.41 37.07 -17.78
C ALA A 91 10.45 37.70 -16.39
N LYS A 92 11.51 37.39 -15.64
CA LYS A 92 11.88 38.06 -14.38
C LYS A 92 13.24 38.64 -14.53
N VAL A 93 13.38 39.92 -14.13
CA VAL A 93 14.64 40.66 -14.25
C VAL A 93 15.16 41.03 -12.87
N PHE A 94 16.39 40.70 -12.60
CA PHE A 94 17.09 40.91 -11.33
C PHE A 94 18.27 41.88 -11.52
N GLY A 95 18.57 42.68 -10.52
CA GLY A 95 19.76 43.57 -10.50
C GLY A 95 19.55 44.93 -11.12
N LEU A 96 18.33 45.33 -11.55
CA LEU A 96 18.04 46.66 -12.07
C LEU A 96 18.28 47.79 -11.03
N ASN A 97 18.13 47.47 -9.75
CA ASN A 97 18.42 48.36 -8.62
C ASN A 97 19.89 48.40 -8.22
N LYS A 98 20.77 47.78 -9.02
CA LYS A 98 22.24 47.69 -8.82
C LYS A 98 22.64 46.84 -7.60
N GLU A 99 21.80 45.97 -7.14
CA GLU A 99 22.06 45.11 -5.97
C GLU A 99 23.04 43.97 -6.28
N ILE A 100 23.03 43.43 -7.52
CA ILE A 100 23.88 42.32 -7.91
C ILE A 100 25.26 42.83 -8.28
N ARG A 101 26.22 42.79 -7.34
CA ARG A 101 27.59 43.26 -7.52
C ARG A 101 28.64 42.17 -7.46
N LYS A 102 28.25 40.95 -7.14
CA LYS A 102 29.16 39.79 -7.02
C LYS A 102 28.41 38.48 -7.31
N SER A 103 29.18 37.47 -7.65
CA SER A 103 28.76 36.09 -7.78
C SER A 103 29.23 35.29 -6.54
N PRO A 104 28.51 34.24 -6.09
CA PRO A 104 27.20 33.79 -6.61
C PRO A 104 26.05 34.72 -6.19
N VAL A 105 24.92 34.64 -6.92
CA VAL A 105 23.68 35.35 -6.61
C VAL A 105 22.51 34.37 -6.56
N VAL A 106 21.60 34.57 -5.64
CA VAL A 106 20.38 33.77 -5.54
C VAL A 106 19.21 34.53 -6.15
N LEU A 107 18.68 34.01 -7.23
CA LEU A 107 17.43 34.48 -7.85
C LEU A 107 16.26 33.79 -7.14
N THR A 108 15.28 34.56 -6.66
CA THR A 108 14.15 34.07 -5.88
C THR A 108 12.82 34.25 -6.59
N GLY A 109 11.77 33.56 -6.13
CA GLY A 109 10.42 33.70 -6.68
C GLY A 109 10.25 33.03 -8.04
N LEU A 110 11.07 32.06 -8.39
CA LEU A 110 10.88 31.21 -9.56
C LEU A 110 9.74 30.21 -9.29
N ASP A 111 9.12 29.73 -10.36
CA ASP A 111 8.09 28.69 -10.24
C ASP A 111 8.75 27.30 -10.21
N GLY A 112 8.18 26.39 -9.44
CA GLY A 112 8.65 25.01 -9.35
C GLY A 112 8.41 24.22 -10.63
N ASP A 113 9.20 23.16 -10.84
CA ASP A 113 9.12 22.26 -11.99
C ASP A 113 9.09 22.99 -13.36
N SER A 114 9.68 24.18 -13.40
CA SER A 114 9.60 25.09 -14.54
C SER A 114 10.94 25.23 -15.25
N LYS A 115 10.86 25.33 -16.57
CA LYS A 115 12.00 25.52 -17.47
C LYS A 115 12.26 27.03 -17.65
N TYR A 116 13.51 27.45 -17.49
CA TYR A 116 13.93 28.84 -17.66
C TYR A 116 15.15 28.96 -18.58
N TYR A 117 15.09 29.91 -19.50
CA TYR A 117 16.25 30.45 -20.22
C TYR A 117 16.80 31.61 -19.45
N MET A 118 18.11 31.86 -19.54
CA MET A 118 18.79 32.92 -18.80
C MET A 118 19.82 33.65 -19.64
N ARG A 119 19.90 34.96 -19.43
CA ARG A 119 20.96 35.82 -19.95
C ARG A 119 21.44 36.81 -18.90
N ILE A 120 22.72 37.15 -18.97
CA ILE A 120 23.38 38.05 -18.02
C ILE A 120 24.04 39.22 -18.81
N LYS A 121 23.96 40.42 -18.27
CA LYS A 121 24.62 41.63 -18.79
C LYS A 121 25.40 42.31 -17.69
N THR A 122 26.63 42.76 -18.01
CA THR A 122 27.44 43.62 -17.14
C THR A 122 27.09 45.07 -17.38
N MET A 123 26.88 45.83 -16.32
CA MET A 123 26.44 47.23 -16.32
C MET A 123 27.40 48.09 -15.52
N SER A 124 27.49 49.40 -15.87
CA SER A 124 28.23 50.43 -15.15
C SER A 124 27.50 51.77 -15.29
N ASP A 125 27.75 52.69 -14.37
CA ASP A 125 27.22 54.06 -14.44
C ASP A 125 27.99 54.95 -15.41
N THR A 126 29.19 54.53 -15.83
CA THR A 126 30.14 55.38 -16.59
C THR A 126 30.52 54.82 -17.94
N LYS A 127 30.20 53.56 -18.22
CA LYS A 127 30.58 52.88 -19.46
C LYS A 127 29.35 52.25 -20.14
N ALA A 128 29.45 52.05 -21.46
CA ALA A 128 28.43 51.32 -22.20
C ALA A 128 28.33 49.88 -21.70
N GLU A 129 27.09 49.37 -21.61
CA GLU A 129 26.77 48.02 -21.17
C GLU A 129 27.40 46.93 -22.04
N SER A 130 27.64 45.72 -21.47
CA SER A 130 28.09 44.57 -22.25
C SER A 130 27.02 44.08 -23.22
N LYS A 131 27.38 43.19 -24.13
CA LYS A 131 26.40 42.31 -24.78
C LYS A 131 25.77 41.38 -23.76
N TRP A 132 24.63 40.81 -24.10
CA TRP A 132 24.08 39.71 -23.36
C TRP A 132 24.95 38.45 -23.50
N VAL A 133 25.11 37.73 -22.41
CA VAL A 133 25.75 36.42 -22.37
C VAL A 133 24.69 35.44 -21.93
N TYR A 134 24.52 34.39 -22.69
CA TYR A 134 23.48 33.41 -22.49
C TYR A 134 23.99 32.20 -21.69
N TYR A 135 23.15 31.63 -20.87
CA TYR A 135 23.47 30.39 -20.18
C TYR A 135 23.62 29.28 -21.21
N LYS A 136 24.81 28.63 -21.24
CA LYS A 136 25.12 27.49 -22.12
C LYS A 136 24.59 27.65 -23.56
N GLU A 137 25.01 28.74 -24.24
CA GLU A 137 24.60 29.01 -25.63
C GLU A 137 23.08 29.09 -25.87
N GLY A 138 22.28 29.44 -24.86
CA GLY A 138 20.83 29.53 -24.96
C GLY A 138 20.09 28.25 -24.54
N GLU A 139 20.75 27.29 -23.91
CA GLU A 139 20.09 26.21 -23.21
C GLU A 139 19.28 26.73 -22.00
N SER A 140 18.44 25.87 -21.49
CA SER A 140 17.63 26.18 -20.31
C SER A 140 18.06 25.38 -19.09
N PHE A 141 17.83 25.93 -17.91
CA PHE A 141 17.81 25.16 -16.66
C PHE A 141 16.39 24.88 -16.21
N LYS A 142 16.23 23.93 -15.28
CA LYS A 142 14.92 23.57 -14.71
C LYS A 142 14.98 23.69 -13.18
N THR A 143 13.96 24.32 -12.59
CA THR A 143 13.75 24.32 -11.14
C THR A 143 13.28 22.96 -10.67
N GLN A 144 13.53 22.62 -9.40
CA GLN A 144 13.01 21.40 -8.79
C GLN A 144 11.49 21.49 -8.62
N ALA A 145 10.82 20.35 -8.48
CA ALA A 145 9.41 20.33 -8.16
C ALA A 145 9.18 20.92 -6.75
N GLU A 146 8.15 21.73 -6.61
CA GLU A 146 7.70 22.21 -5.31
C GLU A 146 6.71 21.22 -4.71
N GLN A 147 6.73 21.06 -3.38
CA GLN A 147 5.75 20.25 -2.65
C GLN A 147 5.34 20.99 -1.39
N ILE A 148 4.14 21.58 -1.44
CA ILE A 148 3.55 22.29 -0.31
C ILE A 148 2.46 21.48 0.41
N PHE A 149 1.98 20.37 -0.18
CA PHE A 149 1.07 19.48 0.54
C PHE A 149 1.76 18.84 1.73
N ASP A 150 1.07 18.76 2.83
CA ASP A 150 1.42 17.92 3.94
C ASP A 150 1.22 16.43 3.56
N GLU A 151 1.82 15.54 4.34
CA GLU A 151 1.61 14.09 4.20
C GLU A 151 0.14 13.76 4.47
N VAL A 152 -0.44 12.91 3.62
CA VAL A 152 -1.81 12.41 3.81
C VAL A 152 -1.74 11.18 4.71
N LEU A 153 -2.36 11.29 5.87
CA LEU A 153 -2.43 10.23 6.86
C LEU A 153 -3.67 9.34 6.63
N ALA A 154 -3.71 8.19 7.29
CA ALA A 154 -4.80 7.23 7.19
C ALA A 154 -6.20 7.81 7.50
N ASP A 155 -6.27 8.76 8.44
CA ASP A 155 -7.52 9.42 8.81
C ASP A 155 -7.95 10.53 7.84
N ASP A 156 -7.10 10.88 6.87
CA ASP A 156 -7.37 11.94 5.92
C ASP A 156 -8.18 11.47 4.70
N TYR A 157 -8.40 10.16 4.55
CA TYR A 157 -9.21 9.67 3.44
C TYR A 157 -10.10 8.48 3.81
N THR A 158 -11.18 8.32 3.05
CA THR A 158 -12.16 7.24 3.19
C THR A 158 -12.34 6.55 1.83
N ASP A 159 -13.39 5.79 1.70
CA ASP A 159 -13.86 5.24 0.43
C ASP A 159 -14.39 6.31 -0.55
N SER A 160 -14.76 7.48 -0.05
CA SER A 160 -15.44 8.52 -0.83
C SER A 160 -14.97 9.96 -0.55
N GLU A 161 -13.98 10.13 0.32
CA GLU A 161 -13.48 11.44 0.72
C GLU A 161 -11.94 11.45 0.83
N VAL A 162 -11.32 12.60 0.54
CA VAL A 162 -9.90 12.88 0.77
C VAL A 162 -9.76 14.30 1.31
N THR A 163 -9.15 14.44 2.48
CA THR A 163 -8.77 15.72 3.08
C THR A 163 -7.31 16.01 2.78
N LEU A 164 -7.06 17.13 2.11
CA LEU A 164 -5.71 17.62 1.84
C LEU A 164 -5.42 18.84 2.70
N ARG A 165 -4.17 18.90 3.19
CA ARG A 165 -3.62 20.05 3.90
C ARG A 165 -2.37 20.53 3.18
N TRP A 166 -2.08 21.83 3.28
CA TRP A 166 -0.88 22.40 2.67
C TRP A 166 -0.31 23.52 3.53
N ASN A 167 0.96 23.79 3.36
CA ASN A 167 1.68 24.84 4.08
C ASN A 167 2.12 25.94 3.10
N ALA A 168 1.25 26.93 2.91
CA ALA A 168 1.55 28.10 2.07
C ALA A 168 0.66 29.29 2.43
N PRO A 169 1.10 30.56 2.26
CA PRO A 169 0.25 31.73 2.42
C PRO A 169 -1.00 31.68 1.54
N ALA A 170 -2.10 32.24 2.03
CA ALA A 170 -3.41 32.18 1.38
C ALA A 170 -3.43 32.75 -0.05
N ASP A 171 -2.64 33.82 -0.30
CA ASP A 171 -2.49 34.49 -1.59
C ASP A 171 -1.57 33.76 -2.58
N SER A 172 -0.97 32.66 -2.14
CA SER A 172 0.00 31.89 -2.91
C SER A 172 -0.55 30.56 -3.45
N VAL A 173 -1.87 30.35 -3.38
CA VAL A 173 -2.58 29.19 -3.95
C VAL A 173 -3.88 29.63 -4.58
N THR A 174 -4.25 29.01 -5.71
CA THR A 174 -5.46 29.39 -6.47
C THR A 174 -6.45 28.23 -6.61
N ASN A 175 -5.98 27.05 -6.97
CA ASN A 175 -6.83 25.91 -7.32
C ASN A 175 -6.12 24.58 -7.11
N ILE A 176 -6.90 23.51 -7.04
CA ILE A 176 -6.41 22.13 -7.06
C ILE A 176 -7.02 21.42 -8.27
N LEU A 177 -6.17 20.91 -9.16
CA LEU A 177 -6.57 20.02 -10.24
C LEU A 177 -6.66 18.60 -9.69
N VAL A 178 -7.83 17.98 -9.81
CA VAL A 178 -8.09 16.58 -9.46
C VAL A 178 -8.03 15.75 -10.71
N VAL A 179 -7.19 14.74 -10.74
CA VAL A 179 -6.98 13.83 -11.89
C VAL A 179 -7.37 12.41 -11.50
N GLN A 180 -8.29 11.82 -12.28
CA GLN A 180 -8.69 10.42 -12.17
C GLN A 180 -8.52 9.75 -13.54
N GLY A 181 -7.47 8.94 -13.70
CA GLY A 181 -7.14 8.37 -15.02
C GLY A 181 -6.89 9.46 -16.06
N THR A 182 -7.78 9.59 -17.05
CA THR A 182 -7.74 10.65 -18.08
C THR A 182 -8.64 11.86 -17.75
N ASP A 183 -9.51 11.71 -16.77
CA ASP A 183 -10.48 12.75 -16.40
C ASP A 183 -9.84 13.75 -15.44
N THR A 184 -10.16 15.03 -15.65
CA THR A 184 -9.64 16.12 -14.84
C THR A 184 -10.77 17.05 -14.40
N THR A 185 -10.73 17.46 -13.13
CA THR A 185 -11.65 18.45 -12.57
C THR A 185 -10.84 19.54 -11.87
N ASP A 186 -11.06 20.79 -12.25
CA ASP A 186 -10.40 21.92 -11.60
C ASP A 186 -11.27 22.48 -10.48
N TYR A 187 -10.73 22.47 -9.26
CA TYR A 187 -11.38 23.01 -8.06
C TYR A 187 -10.73 24.32 -7.67
N VAL A 188 -11.46 25.43 -7.80
CA VAL A 188 -11.02 26.76 -7.37
C VAL A 188 -11.13 26.86 -5.85
N LEU A 189 -10.01 27.09 -5.17
CA LEU A 189 -9.97 27.20 -3.70
C LEU A 189 -10.77 28.41 -3.22
N THR A 190 -11.65 28.18 -2.26
CA THR A 190 -12.40 29.25 -1.59
C THR A 190 -11.50 30.05 -0.62
N GLU A 191 -11.94 31.23 -0.20
CA GLU A 191 -11.19 31.99 0.81
C GLU A 191 -11.08 31.26 2.16
N THR A 192 -12.05 30.40 2.49
CA THR A 192 -12.00 29.53 3.67
C THR A 192 -10.93 28.47 3.51
N ASP A 193 -10.90 27.74 2.38
CA ASP A 193 -9.88 26.73 2.10
C ASP A 193 -8.46 27.31 2.23
N LYS A 194 -8.26 28.51 1.63
CA LYS A 194 -6.98 29.21 1.67
C LYS A 194 -6.58 29.65 3.07
N ALA A 195 -7.54 30.11 3.87
CA ALA A 195 -7.27 30.58 5.24
C ALA A 195 -7.00 29.41 6.20
N GLU A 196 -7.73 28.32 6.05
CA GLU A 196 -7.58 27.10 6.85
C GLU A 196 -6.48 26.17 6.32
N GLN A 197 -6.00 26.42 5.11
CA GLN A 197 -4.98 25.63 4.42
C GLN A 197 -5.38 24.15 4.30
N THR A 198 -6.67 23.89 4.08
CA THR A 198 -7.22 22.53 3.98
C THR A 198 -8.45 22.51 3.07
N HIS A 199 -8.68 21.36 2.44
CA HIS A 199 -9.93 21.09 1.72
C HIS A 199 -10.23 19.59 1.75
N THR A 200 -11.51 19.23 1.92
CA THR A 200 -12.00 17.85 1.83
C THR A 200 -12.77 17.66 0.53
N PHE A 201 -12.24 16.83 -0.34
CA PHE A 201 -12.93 16.36 -1.54
C PHE A 201 -13.89 15.24 -1.15
N THR A 202 -15.14 15.31 -1.59
CA THR A 202 -16.20 14.34 -1.28
C THR A 202 -16.79 13.72 -2.55
N GLY A 203 -17.51 12.60 -2.42
CA GLY A 203 -18.17 11.95 -3.57
C GLY A 203 -17.19 11.25 -4.51
N LEU A 204 -16.01 10.89 -4.02
CA LEU A 204 -15.01 10.14 -4.76
C LEU A 204 -15.44 8.66 -4.91
N THR A 205 -14.91 7.98 -5.90
CA THR A 205 -15.19 6.56 -6.14
C THR A 205 -14.28 5.69 -5.27
N PRO A 206 -14.80 4.65 -4.61
CA PRO A 206 -13.98 3.71 -3.84
C PRO A 206 -12.92 2.99 -4.69
N LEU A 207 -11.81 2.57 -4.05
CA LEU A 207 -10.69 1.83 -4.67
C LEU A 207 -10.13 2.53 -5.91
N THR A 208 -10.16 3.86 -5.92
CA THR A 208 -9.78 4.66 -7.09
C THR A 208 -8.63 5.59 -6.74
N THR A 209 -7.60 5.60 -7.59
CA THR A 209 -6.45 6.49 -7.42
C THR A 209 -6.75 7.86 -8.01
N TYR A 210 -6.59 8.88 -7.18
CA TYR A 210 -6.68 10.30 -7.54
C TYR A 210 -5.33 10.97 -7.39
N THR A 211 -4.98 11.85 -8.33
CA THR A 211 -3.82 12.74 -8.21
C THR A 211 -4.33 14.16 -8.07
N PHE A 212 -3.92 14.83 -7.01
CA PHE A 212 -4.24 16.21 -6.69
C PHE A 212 -3.02 17.08 -6.96
N ILE A 213 -3.19 18.15 -7.72
CA ILE A 213 -2.11 19.08 -8.08
C ILE A 213 -2.53 20.48 -7.67
N ILE A 214 -1.81 21.09 -6.71
CA ILE A 214 -2.10 22.44 -6.23
C ILE A 214 -1.31 23.47 -7.04
N TYR A 215 -1.98 24.56 -7.40
CA TYR A 215 -1.44 25.61 -8.25
C TYR A 215 -1.52 27.01 -7.61
N ASN A 216 -0.64 27.91 -8.10
CA ASN A 216 -0.79 29.35 -8.01
C ASN A 216 -0.78 29.92 -9.44
N GLY A 217 -1.96 30.20 -9.99
CA GLY A 217 -2.12 30.48 -11.41
C GLY A 217 -1.63 29.32 -12.27
N GLU A 218 -0.59 29.52 -13.08
CA GLU A 218 0.03 28.45 -13.88
C GLU A 218 1.14 27.68 -13.14
N ALA A 219 1.59 28.19 -11.98
CA ALA A 219 2.71 27.61 -11.24
C ALA A 219 2.26 26.41 -10.40
N LYS A 220 2.80 25.25 -10.68
CA LYS A 220 2.58 24.03 -9.90
C LYS A 220 3.33 24.11 -8.57
N ARG A 221 2.60 23.97 -7.45
CA ARG A 221 3.10 24.10 -6.09
C ARG A 221 3.22 22.77 -5.33
N GLY A 222 2.60 21.71 -5.80
CA GLY A 222 2.66 20.39 -5.17
C GLY A 222 1.83 19.36 -5.91
N THR A 223 2.10 18.09 -5.61
CA THR A 223 1.32 16.95 -6.13
C THR A 223 1.17 15.92 -5.02
N GLN A 224 -0.06 15.45 -4.82
CA GLN A 224 -0.38 14.38 -3.90
C GLN A 224 -1.19 13.30 -4.62
N THR A 225 -0.86 12.04 -4.42
CA THR A 225 -1.61 10.91 -4.98
C THR A 225 -2.17 10.08 -3.84
N VAL A 226 -3.47 9.81 -3.89
CA VAL A 226 -4.20 9.05 -2.87
C VAL A 226 -5.11 8.05 -3.58
N THR A 227 -5.13 6.81 -3.08
CA THR A 227 -6.11 5.81 -3.48
C THR A 227 -7.16 5.71 -2.39
N THR A 228 -8.42 5.94 -2.73
CA THR A 228 -9.55 5.81 -1.80
C THR A 228 -9.67 4.37 -1.30
N SER A 229 -10.15 4.18 -0.08
CA SER A 229 -10.33 2.86 0.51
C SER A 229 -11.51 2.10 -0.11
N ALA A 230 -11.64 0.80 0.22
CA ALA A 230 -12.83 0.04 -0.12
C ALA A 230 -14.06 0.60 0.61
N ALA A 231 -15.21 0.54 -0.05
CA ALA A 231 -16.47 0.90 0.61
C ALA A 231 -16.84 -0.15 1.67
N PRO A 232 -17.33 0.27 2.85
CA PRO A 232 -17.87 -0.66 3.81
C PRO A 232 -19.05 -1.46 3.21
N PRO A 233 -19.23 -2.73 3.62
CA PRO A 233 -20.40 -3.51 3.20
C PRO A 233 -21.70 -2.78 3.52
N ALA A 234 -22.65 -2.80 2.58
CA ALA A 234 -23.94 -2.15 2.77
C ALA A 234 -24.73 -2.82 3.91
N ALA A 235 -25.26 -2.00 4.81
CA ALA A 235 -26.09 -2.42 5.93
C ALA A 235 -27.20 -1.40 6.20
N SER A 236 -28.18 -1.73 7.03
CA SER A 236 -29.24 -0.77 7.41
C SER A 236 -28.73 0.32 8.35
N TYR A 237 -27.61 0.09 9.02
CA TYR A 237 -26.92 1.05 9.88
C TYR A 237 -25.39 0.85 9.79
N THR A 238 -24.65 1.94 9.74
CA THR A 238 -23.17 1.91 9.77
C THR A 238 -22.68 2.72 10.95
N GLU A 239 -21.84 2.11 11.79
CA GLU A 239 -21.15 2.77 12.89
C GLU A 239 -19.67 2.89 12.57
N TYR A 240 -19.16 4.10 12.52
CA TYR A 240 -17.73 4.39 12.41
C TYR A 240 -17.15 4.59 13.81
N LEU A 241 -16.26 3.69 14.22
CA LEU A 241 -15.60 3.81 15.52
C LEU A 241 -14.57 4.93 15.51
N ASN A 242 -14.42 5.61 16.65
CA ASN A 242 -13.46 6.70 16.78
C ASN A 242 -12.01 6.21 16.61
N ALA A 243 -11.16 7.08 16.07
CA ALA A 243 -9.74 6.79 15.86
C ALA A 243 -8.94 6.54 17.16
N ASP A 244 -9.45 6.95 18.31
CA ASP A 244 -8.85 6.76 19.65
C ASP A 244 -9.39 5.51 20.38
N ILE A 245 -10.23 4.68 19.71
CA ILE A 245 -10.74 3.47 20.35
C ILE A 245 -9.61 2.50 20.69
N GLU A 246 -9.56 2.05 21.93
CA GLU A 246 -8.61 1.03 22.40
C GLU A 246 -9.29 -0.33 22.66
N ARG A 247 -10.61 -0.34 22.91
CA ARG A 247 -11.33 -1.55 23.29
C ARG A 247 -12.73 -1.61 22.70
N PHE A 248 -13.06 -2.78 22.15
CA PHE A 248 -14.41 -3.14 21.69
C PHE A 248 -14.98 -4.20 22.63
N ASN A 249 -15.98 -3.82 23.42
CA ASN A 249 -16.56 -4.65 24.47
C ASN A 249 -18.08 -4.88 24.24
N GLN A 250 -18.71 -5.69 25.11
CA GLN A 250 -20.11 -5.99 25.03
C GLN A 250 -21.01 -4.75 25.17
N ALA A 251 -20.65 -3.82 26.06
CA ALA A 251 -21.44 -2.60 26.26
C ALA A 251 -21.51 -1.74 24.97
N LEU A 252 -20.39 -1.62 24.25
CA LEU A 252 -20.35 -0.91 22.96
C LEU A 252 -21.14 -1.67 21.88
N MET A 253 -21.05 -3.00 21.84
CA MET A 253 -21.83 -3.81 20.91
C MET A 253 -23.34 -3.62 21.14
N ASP A 254 -23.80 -3.64 22.38
CA ASP A 254 -25.21 -3.45 22.76
C ASP A 254 -25.70 -2.01 22.50
N GLU A 255 -24.81 -1.02 22.67
CA GLU A 255 -25.08 0.37 22.31
C GLU A 255 -25.29 0.52 20.80
N ILE A 256 -24.43 -0.08 19.99
CA ILE A 256 -24.53 -0.05 18.53
C ILE A 256 -25.83 -0.73 18.06
N LEU A 257 -26.19 -1.88 18.64
CA LEU A 257 -27.47 -2.52 18.36
C LEU A 257 -28.64 -1.58 18.66
N SER A 258 -28.62 -0.93 19.82
CA SER A 258 -29.68 -0.01 20.25
C SER A 258 -29.80 1.21 19.31
N LYS A 259 -28.67 1.79 18.87
CA LYS A 259 -28.63 2.88 17.89
C LYS A 259 -29.22 2.43 16.54
N ALA A 260 -28.80 1.25 16.06
CA ALA A 260 -29.28 0.71 14.79
C ALA A 260 -30.79 0.44 14.81
N GLN A 261 -31.32 -0.15 15.89
CA GLN A 261 -32.75 -0.39 16.08
C GLN A 261 -33.53 0.92 16.14
N ALA A 262 -33.02 1.92 16.86
CA ALA A 262 -33.64 3.25 16.93
C ALA A 262 -33.67 3.95 15.55
N ALA A 263 -32.57 3.85 14.79
CA ALA A 263 -32.45 4.48 13.47
C ALA A 263 -33.36 3.84 12.42
N THR A 264 -33.55 2.51 12.48
CA THR A 264 -34.33 1.75 11.49
C THR A 264 -35.79 1.53 11.88
N GLY A 265 -36.12 1.64 13.16
CA GLY A 265 -37.41 1.28 13.71
C GLY A 265 -37.69 -0.23 13.69
N SER A 266 -36.67 -1.08 13.52
CA SER A 266 -36.78 -2.55 13.41
C SER A 266 -36.08 -3.25 14.57
N GLY A 267 -36.66 -4.36 15.05
CA GLY A 267 -36.01 -5.23 16.02
C GLY A 267 -34.85 -6.05 15.44
N ASN A 268 -34.88 -6.33 14.13
CA ASN A 268 -33.82 -7.01 13.40
C ASN A 268 -33.13 -6.04 12.48
N VAL A 269 -31.81 -5.90 12.66
CA VAL A 269 -31.00 -4.93 11.93
C VAL A 269 -29.79 -5.58 11.27
N SER A 270 -29.34 -5.00 10.16
CA SER A 270 -28.00 -5.24 9.63
C SER A 270 -27.09 -4.06 9.98
N VAL A 271 -25.91 -4.35 10.47
CA VAL A 271 -24.97 -3.33 10.95
C VAL A 271 -23.61 -3.53 10.29
N THR A 272 -22.98 -2.45 9.85
CA THR A 272 -21.55 -2.44 9.54
C THR A 272 -20.81 -1.62 10.59
N ILE A 273 -19.87 -2.25 11.29
CA ILE A 273 -18.98 -1.62 12.27
C ILE A 273 -17.65 -1.39 11.59
N VAL A 274 -17.27 -0.13 11.42
CA VAL A 274 -16.05 0.29 10.74
C VAL A 274 -14.96 0.58 11.77
N PHE A 275 -13.91 -0.24 11.77
CA PHE A 275 -12.74 -0.09 12.63
C PHE A 275 -11.72 0.84 11.98
N PRO A 276 -11.14 1.80 12.72
CA PRO A 276 -10.14 2.73 12.18
C PRO A 276 -8.85 2.00 11.79
N ALA A 277 -8.20 2.45 10.71
CA ALA A 277 -6.88 1.98 10.30
C ALA A 277 -5.81 2.30 11.36
N ASP A 278 -4.64 1.66 11.25
CA ASP A 278 -3.46 1.88 12.12
C ASP A 278 -3.71 1.64 13.62
N LYS A 279 -4.73 0.85 13.97
CA LYS A 279 -5.10 0.60 15.39
C LYS A 279 -5.07 -0.88 15.76
N THR A 280 -4.62 -1.11 17.00
CA THR A 280 -4.84 -2.38 17.70
C THR A 280 -5.94 -2.18 18.72
N ILE A 281 -7.04 -2.92 18.58
CA ILE A 281 -8.24 -2.79 19.38
C ILE A 281 -8.46 -4.10 20.14
N GLU A 282 -8.54 -4.04 21.46
CA GLU A 282 -8.82 -5.21 22.29
C GLU A 282 -10.30 -5.60 22.18
N VAL A 283 -10.56 -6.89 21.93
CA VAL A 283 -11.93 -7.44 21.85
C VAL A 283 -12.20 -8.32 23.06
N ILE A 284 -13.26 -8.03 23.78
CA ILE A 284 -13.60 -8.66 25.07
C ILE A 284 -15.11 -8.62 25.32
N GLY A 285 -15.60 -9.44 26.21
CA GLY A 285 -16.99 -9.39 26.68
C GLY A 285 -17.25 -8.24 27.67
N ASP A 286 -17.82 -8.54 28.84
CA ASP A 286 -18.09 -7.54 29.88
C ASP A 286 -16.82 -7.25 30.69
N ASP A 287 -16.14 -6.15 30.40
CA ASP A 287 -14.90 -5.73 31.02
C ASP A 287 -15.09 -5.15 32.45
N THR A 288 -16.32 -5.07 32.94
CA THR A 288 -16.61 -4.73 34.34
C THR A 288 -16.53 -5.94 35.29
N GLN A 289 -16.47 -7.17 34.71
CA GLN A 289 -16.38 -8.43 35.44
C GLN A 289 -14.93 -8.88 35.61
N SER A 290 -14.66 -9.61 36.71
CA SER A 290 -13.35 -10.24 36.93
C SER A 290 -13.02 -11.35 35.91
N ASP A 291 -14.02 -12.00 35.33
CA ASP A 291 -13.95 -12.84 34.14
C ASP A 291 -14.93 -12.31 33.10
N PRO A 292 -14.47 -11.50 32.18
CA PRO A 292 -15.32 -10.73 31.27
C PRO A 292 -16.08 -11.58 30.25
N GLY A 293 -15.73 -12.86 30.08
CA GLY A 293 -16.37 -13.72 29.10
C GLY A 293 -16.09 -13.36 27.64
N ALA A 294 -16.76 -14.05 26.74
CA ALA A 294 -16.70 -13.81 25.31
C ALA A 294 -17.52 -12.57 24.92
N LEU A 295 -17.06 -11.86 23.87
CA LEU A 295 -17.91 -10.90 23.18
C LEU A 295 -19.05 -11.69 22.49
N THR A 296 -20.29 -11.32 22.74
CA THR A 296 -21.45 -12.00 22.14
C THR A 296 -22.08 -11.12 21.08
N VAL A 297 -22.18 -11.64 19.85
CA VAL A 297 -23.01 -11.01 18.81
C VAL A 297 -24.49 -11.22 19.23
N PRO A 298 -25.24 -10.14 19.52
CA PRO A 298 -26.57 -10.27 20.09
C PRO A 298 -27.61 -10.70 19.05
N ASP A 299 -28.65 -11.42 19.51
CA ASP A 299 -29.79 -11.78 18.66
C ASP A 299 -30.43 -10.56 18.01
N GLY A 300 -30.92 -10.71 16.79
CA GLY A 300 -31.50 -9.60 16.02
C GLY A 300 -30.48 -8.69 15.29
N MET A 301 -29.18 -8.95 15.39
CA MET A 301 -28.14 -8.18 14.74
C MET A 301 -27.33 -9.01 13.76
N SER A 302 -27.51 -8.81 12.46
CA SER A 302 -26.54 -9.30 11.47
C SER A 302 -25.42 -8.26 11.32
N VAL A 303 -24.14 -8.67 11.40
CA VAL A 303 -23.04 -7.72 11.53
C VAL A 303 -21.90 -7.95 10.54
N ASN A 304 -21.40 -6.87 9.98
CA ASN A 304 -20.12 -6.81 9.28
C ASN A 304 -19.10 -6.09 10.18
N PHE A 305 -18.04 -6.78 10.58
CA PHE A 305 -16.84 -6.18 11.16
C PHE A 305 -15.90 -5.79 10.00
N PHE A 306 -15.72 -4.53 9.77
CA PHE A 306 -15.01 -4.01 8.59
C PHE A 306 -13.82 -3.13 9.00
N GLY A 307 -12.63 -3.50 8.57
CA GLY A 307 -11.43 -2.66 8.72
C GLY A 307 -11.40 -1.56 7.66
N ARG A 308 -11.29 -0.30 8.11
CA ARG A 308 -11.11 0.82 7.21
C ARG A 308 -9.75 0.71 6.50
N GLY A 309 -9.74 0.88 5.20
CA GLY A 309 -8.51 1.04 4.43
C GLY A 309 -7.93 2.45 4.61
N GLY A 310 -6.73 2.64 4.09
CA GLY A 310 -6.10 3.95 4.09
C GLY A 310 -4.86 4.04 4.96
N GLY A 311 -4.57 3.01 5.70
CA GLY A 311 -3.40 2.84 6.54
C GLY A 311 -3.10 1.36 6.71
N GLU A 312 -2.41 1.00 7.78
CA GLU A 312 -2.23 -0.40 8.14
C GLU A 312 -3.58 -1.01 8.54
N THR A 313 -3.79 -2.26 8.11
CA THR A 313 -4.99 -3.03 8.46
C THR A 313 -5.20 -3.06 9.97
N PRO A 314 -6.39 -2.68 10.48
CA PRO A 314 -6.64 -2.67 11.92
C PRO A 314 -6.54 -4.07 12.51
N VAL A 315 -6.01 -4.13 13.73
CA VAL A 315 -5.79 -5.37 14.47
C VAL A 315 -6.86 -5.52 15.55
N LEU A 316 -7.65 -6.58 15.47
CA LEU A 316 -8.53 -7.03 16.55
C LEU A 316 -7.76 -8.04 17.42
N ARG A 317 -7.30 -7.59 18.57
CA ARG A 317 -6.60 -8.40 19.56
C ARG A 317 -7.62 -9.06 20.48
N LEU A 318 -7.82 -10.35 20.34
CA LEU A 318 -8.81 -11.08 21.13
C LEU A 318 -8.30 -11.34 22.54
N LEU A 319 -9.00 -10.86 23.53
CA LEU A 319 -8.78 -11.23 24.95
C LEU A 319 -9.66 -12.43 25.35
N LYS A 320 -10.77 -12.64 24.68
CA LYS A 320 -11.70 -13.77 24.78
C LYS A 320 -12.26 -14.10 23.40
N SER A 321 -12.89 -15.25 23.26
CA SER A 321 -13.57 -15.66 22.02
C SER A 321 -14.77 -14.78 21.69
N ILE A 322 -15.32 -14.97 20.49
CA ILE A 322 -16.59 -14.40 20.05
C ILE A 322 -17.65 -15.49 20.12
N ASP A 323 -18.76 -15.22 20.79
CA ASP A 323 -19.95 -16.06 20.88
C ASP A 323 -21.08 -15.46 20.03
N ILE A 324 -22.10 -16.28 19.74
CA ILE A 324 -23.22 -15.91 18.87
C ILE A 324 -24.52 -16.24 19.60
N ALA A 325 -25.44 -15.28 19.74
CA ALA A 325 -26.72 -15.47 20.35
C ALA A 325 -27.85 -15.37 19.32
N GLY A 326 -28.71 -16.40 19.24
CA GLY A 326 -29.91 -16.34 18.40
C GLY A 326 -29.69 -16.59 16.92
N SER A 327 -30.31 -15.76 16.06
CA SER A 327 -30.36 -15.98 14.61
C SER A 327 -29.86 -14.79 13.82
N HIS A 328 -29.00 -15.05 12.80
CA HIS A 328 -28.35 -14.03 12.00
C HIS A 328 -28.39 -14.39 10.51
N ASN A 329 -28.59 -13.40 9.65
CA ASN A 329 -28.39 -13.58 8.20
C ASN A 329 -26.89 -13.67 7.88
N PHE A 330 -26.07 -12.85 8.56
CA PHE A 330 -24.62 -12.89 8.38
C PHE A 330 -23.87 -12.39 9.61
N ILE A 331 -22.65 -12.89 9.75
CA ILE A 331 -21.58 -12.35 10.61
C ILE A 331 -20.33 -12.37 9.74
N THR A 332 -19.82 -11.22 9.36
CA THR A 332 -18.67 -11.13 8.43
C THR A 332 -17.52 -10.34 9.04
N PHE A 333 -16.31 -10.73 8.67
CA PHE A 333 -15.05 -10.05 9.00
C PHE A 333 -14.35 -9.73 7.69
N GLN A 334 -14.04 -8.48 7.47
CA GLN A 334 -13.42 -8.03 6.22
C GLN A 334 -12.33 -7.02 6.48
N HIS A 335 -11.18 -7.21 5.82
CA HIS A 335 -10.02 -6.32 5.89
C HIS A 335 -9.54 -6.10 7.33
N LEU A 336 -9.31 -7.18 8.07
CA LEU A 336 -8.94 -7.18 9.49
C LEU A 336 -7.80 -8.15 9.76
N LYS A 337 -6.91 -7.77 10.69
CA LYS A 337 -6.03 -8.72 11.38
C LYS A 337 -6.68 -9.13 12.69
N ILE A 338 -6.91 -10.42 12.89
CA ILE A 338 -7.53 -10.96 14.11
C ILE A 338 -6.53 -11.87 14.80
N VAL A 339 -6.08 -11.47 15.97
CA VAL A 339 -4.96 -12.13 16.64
C VAL A 339 -5.25 -12.51 18.08
N ASP A 340 -4.71 -13.66 18.52
CA ASP A 340 -4.46 -13.97 19.92
C ASP A 340 -2.92 -14.05 20.11
N ASP A 341 -2.32 -13.02 20.66
CA ASP A 341 -0.88 -12.93 20.89
C ASP A 341 -0.44 -13.53 22.24
N GLY A 342 -1.22 -14.46 22.78
CA GLY A 342 -1.01 -15.05 24.10
C GLY A 342 -1.83 -14.38 25.20
N SER A 343 -2.75 -13.48 24.85
CA SER A 343 -3.67 -12.83 25.79
C SER A 343 -4.73 -13.78 26.36
N GLY A 344 -4.91 -14.97 25.76
CA GLY A 344 -5.67 -16.08 26.34
C GLY A 344 -7.08 -16.27 25.79
N ALA A 345 -7.42 -15.70 24.64
CA ALA A 345 -8.66 -16.01 23.92
C ALA A 345 -8.74 -17.48 23.56
N ASN A 346 -7.63 -18.05 23.07
CA ASN A 346 -7.45 -19.43 22.64
C ASN A 346 -8.37 -19.88 21.49
N TYR A 347 -9.45 -19.19 21.24
CA TYR A 347 -10.45 -19.46 20.20
C TYR A 347 -10.85 -18.15 19.52
N LEU A 348 -11.13 -18.20 18.24
CA LEU A 348 -11.87 -17.09 17.61
C LEU A 348 -13.38 -17.29 17.92
N ILE A 349 -13.97 -18.40 17.50
CA ILE A 349 -15.35 -18.77 17.80
C ILE A 349 -15.35 -20.09 18.57
N ASN A 350 -16.01 -20.13 19.74
CA ASN A 350 -16.17 -21.34 20.56
C ASN A 350 -17.61 -21.48 21.01
N GLN A 351 -18.47 -21.80 20.07
CA GLN A 351 -19.92 -21.77 20.25
C GLN A 351 -20.45 -22.99 21.01
N SER A 352 -21.06 -22.75 22.16
CA SER A 352 -21.70 -23.80 22.96
C SER A 352 -23.23 -23.66 23.03
N LYS A 353 -23.76 -22.44 22.92
CA LYS A 353 -25.19 -22.12 22.97
C LYS A 353 -25.85 -22.31 21.59
N ALA A 354 -27.18 -22.47 21.59
CA ALA A 354 -27.94 -22.55 20.35
C ALA A 354 -27.79 -21.29 19.50
N CYS A 355 -27.57 -21.46 18.20
CA CYS A 355 -27.56 -20.37 17.23
C CYS A 355 -27.91 -20.87 15.82
N THR A 356 -28.35 -19.94 14.98
CA THR A 356 -28.52 -20.17 13.53
C THR A 356 -27.93 -19.00 12.77
N VAL A 357 -26.96 -19.27 11.91
CA VAL A 357 -26.32 -18.23 11.08
C VAL A 357 -26.34 -18.68 9.62
N ASP A 358 -26.89 -17.84 8.74
CA ASP A 358 -26.90 -18.19 7.33
C ASP A 358 -25.48 -18.06 6.72
N LYS A 359 -24.71 -17.05 7.09
CA LYS A 359 -23.33 -16.88 6.59
C LYS A 359 -22.38 -16.35 7.66
N ILE A 360 -21.29 -17.10 7.91
CA ILE A 360 -20.09 -16.57 8.56
C ILE A 360 -19.00 -16.46 7.50
N GLU A 361 -18.43 -15.27 7.33
CA GLU A 361 -17.49 -15.00 6.25
C GLU A 361 -16.27 -14.21 6.73
N PHE A 362 -15.10 -14.64 6.29
CA PHE A 362 -13.84 -13.94 6.44
C PHE A 362 -13.32 -13.60 5.04
N THR A 363 -13.14 -12.33 4.76
CA THR A 363 -12.64 -11.86 3.46
C THR A 363 -11.50 -10.86 3.67
N ASP A 364 -10.40 -11.07 2.96
CA ASP A 364 -9.22 -10.20 3.06
C ASP A 364 -8.74 -10.02 4.52
N CYS A 365 -8.69 -11.13 5.27
CA CYS A 365 -8.30 -11.13 6.67
C CYS A 365 -7.00 -11.90 6.90
N GLU A 366 -6.25 -11.48 7.93
CA GLU A 366 -5.19 -12.28 8.53
C GLU A 366 -5.67 -12.76 9.91
N VAL A 367 -5.65 -14.08 10.16
CA VAL A 367 -6.12 -14.66 11.44
C VAL A 367 -5.03 -15.56 12.01
N SER A 368 -4.60 -15.29 13.25
CA SER A 368 -3.48 -16.04 13.82
C SER A 368 -3.49 -16.14 15.35
N GLY A 369 -2.75 -17.12 15.85
CA GLY A 369 -2.37 -17.22 17.26
C GLY A 369 -3.38 -17.97 18.15
N MET A 370 -4.59 -18.28 17.70
CA MET A 370 -5.59 -18.99 18.52
C MET A 370 -5.11 -20.42 18.82
N LYS A 371 -4.59 -20.61 20.01
CA LYS A 371 -3.94 -21.84 20.44
C LYS A 371 -4.87 -23.07 20.35
N ASN A 372 -6.13 -22.93 20.73
CA ASN A 372 -7.04 -24.09 20.68
C ASN A 372 -7.62 -24.27 19.29
N THR A 373 -8.31 -23.29 18.73
CA THR A 373 -8.83 -23.39 17.36
C THR A 373 -9.38 -22.07 16.81
N PHE A 374 -9.52 -22.00 15.50
CA PHE A 374 -10.21 -20.94 14.78
C PHE A 374 -11.74 -21.02 15.02
N PHE A 375 -12.36 -22.16 14.77
CA PHE A 375 -13.80 -22.30 14.77
C PHE A 375 -14.23 -23.61 15.42
N ARG A 376 -15.06 -23.53 16.48
CA ARG A 376 -15.58 -24.69 17.18
C ARG A 376 -17.04 -24.55 17.49
N LEU A 377 -17.82 -25.58 17.09
CA LEU A 377 -19.19 -25.83 17.56
C LEU A 377 -19.15 -27.00 18.51
N GLN A 378 -19.66 -26.84 19.74
CA GLN A 378 -19.59 -27.86 20.78
C GLN A 378 -20.89 -27.98 21.60
N GLY A 379 -21.07 -29.14 22.25
CA GLY A 379 -22.23 -29.40 23.11
C GLY A 379 -23.48 -29.75 22.33
N SER A 380 -24.56 -30.07 23.07
CA SER A 380 -25.76 -30.69 22.53
C SER A 380 -26.82 -29.73 22.01
N GLU A 381 -26.69 -28.42 22.26
CA GLU A 381 -27.64 -27.43 21.74
C GLU A 381 -27.51 -27.26 20.24
N ALA A 382 -28.62 -27.02 19.55
CA ALA A 382 -28.64 -26.90 18.09
C ALA A 382 -27.81 -25.68 17.62
N LYS A 383 -26.87 -25.91 16.71
CA LYS A 383 -26.03 -24.89 16.09
C LYS A 383 -25.95 -25.12 14.60
N VAL A 384 -26.55 -24.23 13.86
CA VAL A 384 -26.62 -24.33 12.40
C VAL A 384 -25.88 -23.17 11.76
N ILE A 385 -24.79 -23.46 11.06
CA ILE A 385 -24.09 -22.50 10.20
C ILE A 385 -24.30 -22.97 8.76
N ASN A 386 -25.07 -22.22 7.99
CA ASN A 386 -25.33 -22.62 6.60
C ASN A 386 -24.12 -22.48 5.71
N ASN A 387 -23.36 -21.38 5.87
CA ASN A 387 -22.20 -21.11 5.04
C ASN A 387 -21.05 -20.58 5.90
N LEU A 388 -19.92 -21.28 5.91
CA LEU A 388 -18.64 -20.79 6.43
C LEU A 388 -17.71 -20.52 5.25
N VAL A 389 -17.37 -19.25 5.04
CA VAL A 389 -16.59 -18.78 3.90
C VAL A 389 -15.28 -18.15 4.38
N ILE A 390 -14.18 -18.53 3.74
CA ILE A 390 -12.85 -17.96 3.92
C ILE A 390 -12.34 -17.61 2.52
N ASP A 391 -12.19 -16.32 2.22
CA ASP A 391 -11.78 -15.84 0.91
C ASP A 391 -10.68 -14.78 1.02
N ASN A 392 -9.66 -14.89 0.21
CA ASN A 392 -8.51 -13.97 0.18
C ASN A 392 -7.83 -13.77 1.55
N CYS A 393 -7.73 -14.83 2.36
CA CYS A 393 -7.25 -14.76 3.74
C CYS A 393 -5.86 -15.38 3.93
N LEU A 394 -5.17 -14.92 4.99
CA LEU A 394 -3.99 -15.53 5.58
C LEU A 394 -4.36 -16.15 6.93
N MET A 395 -4.29 -17.47 7.04
CA MET A 395 -4.65 -18.21 8.24
C MET A 395 -3.45 -18.98 8.77
N HIS A 396 -2.98 -18.69 10.00
CA HIS A 396 -1.76 -19.33 10.47
C HIS A 396 -1.63 -19.45 11.99
N ASP A 397 -0.78 -20.40 12.41
CA ASP A 397 -0.49 -20.65 13.82
C ASP A 397 -1.74 -20.90 14.67
N LEU A 398 -2.61 -21.79 14.18
CA LEU A 398 -3.93 -22.07 14.74
C LEU A 398 -4.10 -23.56 15.09
N GLY A 399 -4.90 -23.86 16.13
CA GLY A 399 -5.44 -25.20 16.30
C GLY A 399 -4.54 -26.22 16.99
N SER A 400 -3.89 -25.89 18.10
CA SER A 400 -3.15 -26.89 18.92
C SER A 400 -4.06 -27.75 19.80
N GLY A 401 -5.21 -27.22 20.24
CA GLY A 401 -6.13 -27.90 21.14
C GLY A 401 -7.19 -28.71 20.41
N TYR A 402 -7.76 -28.18 19.34
CA TYR A 402 -8.79 -28.78 18.50
C TYR A 402 -8.42 -28.62 17.03
N SER A 403 -9.25 -29.18 16.14
CA SER A 403 -9.11 -29.01 14.71
C SER A 403 -9.36 -27.56 14.29
N PHE A 404 -8.81 -27.12 13.18
CA PHE A 404 -8.98 -25.74 12.68
C PHE A 404 -10.46 -25.37 12.52
N ILE A 405 -11.24 -26.24 11.88
CA ILE A 405 -12.71 -26.24 11.95
C ILE A 405 -13.11 -27.50 12.69
N HIS A 406 -13.78 -27.35 13.84
CA HIS A 406 -14.12 -28.43 14.73
C HIS A 406 -15.61 -28.44 15.04
N VAL A 407 -16.32 -29.45 14.54
CA VAL A 407 -17.74 -29.64 14.78
C VAL A 407 -17.92 -30.89 15.64
N ASP A 408 -18.38 -30.71 16.87
CA ASP A 408 -18.56 -31.75 17.87
C ASP A 408 -20.06 -31.84 18.23
N ASP A 409 -20.76 -32.75 17.58
CA ASP A 409 -22.22 -32.88 17.65
C ASP A 409 -22.69 -33.80 18.79
N ASN A 410 -21.79 -34.55 19.42
CA ASN A 410 -22.16 -35.60 20.38
C ASN A 410 -23.21 -36.62 19.81
N GLY A 411 -23.25 -36.75 18.48
CA GLY A 411 -24.13 -37.73 17.80
C GLY A 411 -25.61 -37.34 17.63
N ASN A 412 -25.96 -36.07 17.87
CA ASN A 412 -27.35 -35.59 17.80
C ASN A 412 -27.79 -35.07 16.43
N GLN A 413 -26.86 -34.88 15.47
CA GLN A 413 -27.12 -34.31 14.13
C GLN A 413 -27.75 -32.90 14.19
N ALA A 414 -27.59 -32.19 15.31
CA ALA A 414 -28.13 -30.85 15.52
C ALA A 414 -27.08 -29.75 15.45
N VAL A 415 -25.81 -30.15 15.33
CA VAL A 415 -24.66 -29.24 15.30
C VAL A 415 -23.89 -29.45 14.00
N TYR A 416 -23.97 -28.51 13.08
CA TYR A 416 -23.29 -28.64 11.77
C TYR A 416 -22.96 -27.31 11.10
N VAL A 417 -21.95 -27.38 10.24
CA VAL A 417 -21.70 -26.42 9.19
C VAL A 417 -22.12 -27.04 7.87
N ASN A 418 -23.07 -26.42 7.16
CA ASN A 418 -23.66 -27.04 5.98
C ASN A 418 -22.77 -26.90 4.73
N ASN A 419 -22.14 -25.75 4.55
CA ASN A 419 -21.21 -25.52 3.46
C ASN A 419 -19.93 -24.88 4.00
N ILE A 420 -18.78 -25.40 3.59
CA ILE A 420 -17.47 -24.82 3.84
C ILE A 420 -16.88 -24.42 2.49
N LYS A 421 -16.54 -23.13 2.33
CA LYS A 421 -15.88 -22.60 1.14
C LYS A 421 -14.58 -21.90 1.54
N MET A 422 -13.48 -22.30 0.91
CA MET A 422 -12.16 -21.69 1.06
C MET A 422 -11.64 -21.33 -0.32
N THR A 423 -11.35 -20.04 -0.55
CA THR A 423 -10.88 -19.56 -1.85
C THR A 423 -9.75 -18.53 -1.68
N ASN A 424 -8.83 -18.49 -2.64
CA ASN A 424 -7.78 -17.45 -2.74
C ASN A 424 -6.99 -17.25 -1.43
N SER A 425 -6.74 -18.30 -0.68
CA SER A 425 -6.26 -18.19 0.71
C SER A 425 -5.05 -19.08 0.99
N THR A 426 -4.22 -18.63 1.92
CA THR A 426 -3.06 -19.40 2.37
C THR A 426 -3.23 -19.84 3.83
N PHE A 427 -2.99 -21.13 4.08
CA PHE A 427 -3.11 -21.79 5.38
C PHE A 427 -1.76 -22.41 5.76
N TRP A 428 -1.14 -21.97 6.85
CA TRP A 428 0.13 -22.55 7.29
C TRP A 428 0.26 -22.68 8.80
N ASN A 429 1.04 -23.65 9.26
CA ASN A 429 1.24 -23.96 10.67
C ASN A 429 -0.08 -24.25 11.41
N ILE A 430 -1.06 -24.86 10.76
CA ILE A 430 -2.35 -25.16 11.37
C ILE A 430 -2.41 -26.59 11.86
N CYS A 431 -2.85 -26.79 13.10
CA CYS A 431 -3.02 -28.10 13.72
C CYS A 431 -1.71 -28.93 13.81
N VAL A 432 -0.57 -28.30 13.89
CA VAL A 432 0.75 -28.96 13.84
C VAL A 432 1.02 -29.94 15.00
N THR A 433 0.29 -29.84 16.12
CA THR A 433 0.51 -30.62 17.35
C THR A 433 -0.36 -31.88 17.44
N GLY A 434 -0.90 -32.39 16.35
CA GLY A 434 -1.67 -33.65 16.35
C GLY A 434 -3.16 -33.47 16.28
N LYS A 435 -3.65 -32.50 15.50
CA LYS A 435 -5.05 -32.28 15.20
C LYS A 435 -5.33 -32.33 13.71
N THR A 436 -6.55 -32.62 13.36
CA THR A 436 -7.11 -32.64 12.00
C THR A 436 -7.36 -31.22 11.51
N PHE A 437 -7.24 -30.96 10.21
CA PHE A 437 -7.54 -29.62 9.67
C PHE A 437 -9.06 -29.34 9.73
N ILE A 438 -9.90 -30.20 9.17
CA ILE A 438 -11.37 -30.15 9.35
C ILE A 438 -11.85 -31.42 10.04
N TYR A 439 -12.49 -31.27 11.18
CA TYR A 439 -13.16 -32.35 11.90
C TYR A 439 -14.66 -32.09 12.04
N SER A 440 -15.49 -33.05 11.66
CA SER A 440 -16.94 -33.00 11.84
C SER A 440 -17.44 -34.36 12.28
N GLU A 441 -17.86 -34.48 13.56
CA GLU A 441 -18.17 -35.75 14.17
C GLU A 441 -19.50 -36.31 13.65
N LYS A 442 -19.42 -37.32 12.73
CA LYS A 442 -20.58 -38.10 12.24
C LYS A 442 -21.76 -37.24 11.76
N VAL A 443 -21.45 -36.14 11.06
CA VAL A 443 -22.45 -35.20 10.54
C VAL A 443 -22.38 -35.16 9.02
N ASN A 444 -23.54 -35.12 8.37
CA ASN A 444 -23.65 -34.85 6.96
C ASN A 444 -23.71 -33.33 6.71
N MET A 445 -23.17 -32.91 5.58
CA MET A 445 -23.18 -31.52 5.13
C MET A 445 -23.37 -31.47 3.60
N SER A 446 -23.70 -30.29 3.06
CA SER A 446 -23.91 -30.13 1.63
C SER A 446 -22.62 -30.09 0.86
N SER A 447 -21.65 -29.26 1.27
CA SER A 447 -20.44 -29.10 0.46
C SER A 447 -19.19 -28.75 1.24
N ILE A 448 -18.02 -29.21 0.70
CA ILE A 448 -16.71 -28.63 0.93
C ILE A 448 -16.16 -28.20 -0.43
N TYR A 449 -15.79 -26.93 -0.53
CA TYR A 449 -15.22 -26.35 -1.74
C TYR A 449 -13.91 -25.62 -1.41
N MET A 450 -12.82 -26.02 -2.05
CA MET A 450 -11.50 -25.40 -1.94
C MET A 450 -11.03 -25.02 -3.33
N GLU A 451 -10.65 -23.76 -3.53
CA GLU A 451 -10.14 -23.30 -4.82
C GLU A 451 -9.08 -22.20 -4.64
N TYR A 452 -8.01 -22.29 -5.42
CA TYR A 452 -6.89 -21.33 -5.35
C TYR A 452 -6.31 -21.18 -3.94
N CYS A 453 -6.17 -22.30 -3.22
CA CYS A 453 -5.61 -22.28 -1.87
C CYS A 453 -4.22 -22.89 -1.82
N THR A 454 -3.36 -22.30 -0.95
CA THR A 454 -2.04 -22.83 -0.61
C THR A 454 -2.04 -23.34 0.82
N PHE A 455 -1.60 -24.58 1.02
CA PHE A 455 -1.51 -25.22 2.34
C PHE A 455 -0.06 -25.60 2.64
N TYR A 456 0.44 -25.28 3.85
CA TYR A 456 1.80 -25.61 4.24
C TYR A 456 1.90 -25.91 5.73
N ASN A 457 2.59 -26.99 6.07
CA ASN A 457 2.85 -27.41 7.44
C ASN A 457 1.56 -27.53 8.29
N ASN A 458 0.54 -28.08 7.71
CA ASN A 458 -0.75 -28.28 8.36
C ASN A 458 -0.96 -29.74 8.74
N ASN A 459 -1.84 -30.00 9.71
CA ASN A 459 -2.27 -31.34 10.07
C ASN A 459 -1.22 -32.17 10.84
N GLY A 460 -1.39 -32.31 12.11
CA GLY A 460 -0.44 -33.00 13.00
C GLY A 460 -0.28 -34.50 12.76
N SER A 461 0.73 -35.07 13.41
CA SER A 461 1.13 -36.47 13.25
C SER A 461 -0.03 -37.46 13.44
N GLY A 462 -0.16 -38.40 12.53
CA GLY A 462 -1.14 -39.48 12.57
C GLY A 462 -2.59 -39.09 12.31
N GLN A 463 -2.85 -37.83 12.00
CA GLN A 463 -4.20 -37.31 11.82
C GLN A 463 -4.66 -37.32 10.36
N TYR A 464 -5.97 -37.30 10.15
CA TYR A 464 -6.56 -37.02 8.84
C TYR A 464 -6.50 -35.53 8.53
N PHE A 465 -6.39 -35.17 7.27
CA PHE A 465 -6.56 -33.78 6.85
C PHE A 465 -8.03 -33.35 7.02
N ILE A 466 -8.95 -34.20 6.56
CA ILE A 466 -10.38 -34.01 6.78
C ILE A 466 -10.94 -35.29 7.38
N ASP A 467 -11.72 -35.19 8.45
CA ASP A 467 -12.19 -36.32 9.22
C ASP A 467 -13.64 -36.15 9.68
N PHE A 468 -14.52 -37.01 9.18
CA PHE A 468 -15.90 -37.14 9.63
C PHE A 468 -16.11 -38.24 10.71
N ASN A 469 -15.02 -38.74 11.27
CA ASN A 469 -14.97 -39.80 12.28
C ASN A 469 -15.57 -41.15 11.81
N ASP A 470 -16.25 -41.18 10.69
CA ASP A 470 -16.78 -42.37 10.04
C ASP A 470 -16.93 -42.13 8.53
N LYS A 471 -16.74 -43.17 7.70
CA LYS A 471 -16.84 -43.11 6.24
C LYS A 471 -18.29 -43.07 5.71
N THR A 472 -19.31 -43.14 6.58
CA THR A 472 -20.72 -43.03 6.19
C THR A 472 -21.21 -41.58 6.24
N TYR A 473 -20.42 -40.68 6.81
CA TYR A 473 -20.71 -39.24 6.94
C TYR A 473 -19.80 -38.38 6.06
N GLY A 474 -20.23 -37.19 5.79
CA GLY A 474 -19.46 -36.23 5.00
C GLY A 474 -20.32 -35.34 4.11
N PRO A 475 -19.67 -34.59 3.20
CA PRO A 475 -20.35 -33.70 2.27
C PRO A 475 -21.05 -34.49 1.14
N GLU A 476 -22.08 -33.88 0.54
CA GLU A 476 -22.69 -34.37 -0.71
C GLU A 476 -21.84 -34.04 -1.92
N THR A 477 -21.13 -32.90 -1.88
CA THR A 477 -20.16 -32.49 -2.91
C THR A 477 -18.86 -32.10 -2.25
N PHE A 478 -17.73 -32.49 -2.87
CA PHE A 478 -16.42 -32.16 -2.37
C PHE A 478 -15.48 -31.81 -3.55
N SER A 479 -15.04 -30.57 -3.62
CA SER A 479 -14.20 -30.05 -4.70
C SER A 479 -12.89 -29.47 -4.18
N VAL A 480 -11.78 -29.80 -4.87
CA VAL A 480 -10.43 -29.28 -4.63
C VAL A 480 -9.85 -28.86 -5.97
N PHE A 481 -9.97 -27.59 -6.28
CA PHE A 481 -9.61 -27.02 -7.57
C PHE A 481 -8.44 -26.03 -7.44
N ASN A 482 -7.48 -26.10 -8.33
CA ASN A 482 -6.36 -25.15 -8.39
C ASN A 482 -5.65 -24.95 -7.04
N CYS A 483 -5.52 -26.00 -6.22
CA CYS A 483 -4.90 -25.93 -4.91
C CYS A 483 -3.47 -26.49 -4.89
N VAL A 484 -2.64 -25.98 -3.97
CA VAL A 484 -1.26 -26.45 -3.77
C VAL A 484 -1.08 -26.86 -2.31
N PHE A 485 -0.57 -28.07 -2.08
CA PHE A 485 -0.33 -28.63 -0.77
C PHE A 485 1.18 -28.86 -0.56
N GLY A 486 1.77 -28.10 0.34
CA GLY A 486 3.13 -28.28 0.83
C GLY A 486 3.22 -29.35 1.92
N LYS A 487 4.36 -29.41 2.62
CA LYS A 487 4.65 -30.43 3.63
C LYS A 487 3.59 -30.51 4.73
N THR A 488 3.57 -31.65 5.41
CA THR A 488 2.91 -31.83 6.71
C THR A 488 3.96 -32.04 7.81
N PRO A 489 3.63 -31.81 9.09
CA PRO A 489 4.57 -32.03 10.20
C PRO A 489 5.12 -33.46 10.29
N ASP A 490 4.34 -34.44 9.82
CA ASP A 490 4.73 -35.87 9.82
C ASP A 490 4.14 -36.58 8.59
N GLU A 491 4.84 -36.49 7.48
CA GLU A 491 4.45 -37.08 6.20
C GLU A 491 4.27 -38.63 6.26
N ALA A 492 4.98 -39.29 7.18
CA ALA A 492 5.00 -40.74 7.26
C ALA A 492 3.73 -41.32 7.88
N THR A 493 3.11 -40.60 8.82
CA THR A 493 1.96 -41.11 9.58
C THR A 493 0.65 -40.41 9.28
N ASN A 494 0.69 -39.22 8.68
CA ASN A 494 -0.50 -38.45 8.33
C ASN A 494 -1.38 -39.20 7.33
N LYS A 495 -2.68 -38.92 7.44
CA LYS A 495 -3.73 -39.54 6.64
C LYS A 495 -4.43 -38.49 5.82
N ASN A 496 -5.01 -38.90 4.68
CA ASN A 496 -5.70 -37.99 3.78
C ASN A 496 -7.10 -37.61 4.29
N ILE A 497 -8.13 -38.33 3.89
CA ILE A 497 -9.55 -37.99 4.13
C ILE A 497 -10.26 -39.21 4.66
N ARG A 498 -11.14 -39.01 5.68
CA ARG A 498 -12.11 -39.98 6.14
C ARG A 498 -13.50 -39.34 6.01
N ALA A 499 -14.16 -39.60 4.89
CA ALA A 499 -15.49 -39.10 4.54
C ALA A 499 -16.22 -40.10 3.64
N LYS A 500 -17.53 -39.91 3.45
CA LYS A 500 -18.38 -40.77 2.59
C LYS A 500 -18.05 -40.68 1.10
N ILE A 501 -17.48 -39.59 0.66
CA ILE A 501 -17.07 -39.38 -0.73
C ILE A 501 -15.62 -38.92 -0.78
N GLU A 502 -14.96 -39.14 -1.92
CA GLU A 502 -13.67 -38.59 -2.25
C GLU A 502 -13.84 -37.25 -2.97
N PRO A 503 -12.88 -36.32 -2.85
CA PRO A 503 -12.97 -35.05 -3.56
C PRO A 503 -12.83 -35.21 -5.08
N GLU A 504 -13.54 -34.38 -5.83
CA GLU A 504 -13.19 -34.03 -7.19
C GLU A 504 -11.97 -33.12 -7.17
N VAL A 505 -10.89 -33.55 -7.82
CA VAL A 505 -9.60 -32.81 -7.80
C VAL A 505 -9.23 -32.42 -9.23
N VAL A 506 -9.07 -31.10 -9.47
CA VAL A 506 -8.69 -30.53 -10.76
C VAL A 506 -7.55 -29.54 -10.57
N ASN A 507 -6.55 -29.61 -11.42
CA ASN A 507 -5.39 -28.72 -11.47
C ASN A 507 -4.79 -28.45 -10.07
N SER A 508 -4.69 -29.51 -9.24
CA SER A 508 -4.18 -29.38 -7.86
C SER A 508 -2.97 -30.27 -7.65
N TYR A 509 -2.04 -29.79 -6.85
CA TYR A 509 -0.71 -30.35 -6.72
C TYR A 509 -0.32 -30.54 -5.25
N CYS A 510 0.47 -31.57 -4.96
CA CYS A 510 1.12 -31.67 -3.67
C CYS A 510 2.63 -31.93 -3.82
N ALA A 511 3.40 -31.32 -2.93
CA ALA A 511 4.83 -31.59 -2.80
C ALA A 511 5.06 -33.03 -2.29
N SER A 512 6.23 -33.60 -2.58
CA SER A 512 6.59 -34.99 -2.21
C SER A 512 6.66 -35.23 -0.70
N ASP A 513 6.75 -34.16 0.11
CA ASP A 513 6.75 -34.16 1.58
C ASP A 513 5.37 -33.87 2.19
N PHE A 514 4.29 -33.91 1.39
CA PHE A 514 2.91 -33.80 1.90
C PHE A 514 2.48 -35.10 2.59
N TYR A 515 2.42 -36.24 1.87
CA TYR A 515 2.12 -37.58 2.42
C TYR A 515 2.92 -38.67 1.69
N LYS A 516 3.56 -39.55 2.44
CA LYS A 516 4.30 -40.68 1.84
C LYS A 516 3.43 -41.79 1.30
N SER A 517 2.25 -42.02 1.86
CA SER A 517 1.53 -43.25 1.59
C SER A 517 0.05 -43.13 1.23
N LYS A 518 -0.58 -41.96 1.37
CA LYS A 518 -2.03 -41.78 1.17
C LYS A 518 -2.37 -40.34 0.79
N GLY A 519 -1.83 -39.86 -0.33
CA GLY A 519 -2.23 -38.55 -0.89
C GLY A 519 -3.73 -38.44 -1.15
N PHE A 520 -4.20 -37.26 -1.45
CA PHE A 520 -5.55 -37.07 -1.96
C PHE A 520 -5.77 -37.89 -3.22
N PRO A 521 -6.94 -38.51 -3.42
CA PRO A 521 -7.26 -39.14 -4.69
C PRO A 521 -7.12 -38.13 -5.85
N ASN A 522 -6.51 -38.57 -6.93
CA ASN A 522 -6.36 -37.81 -8.18
C ASN A 522 -5.54 -36.49 -8.09
N ILE A 523 -4.86 -36.22 -6.99
CA ILE A 523 -3.94 -35.05 -6.92
C ILE A 523 -2.65 -35.36 -7.68
N THR A 524 -2.08 -34.35 -8.33
CA THR A 524 -0.76 -34.45 -8.99
C THR A 524 0.34 -34.35 -7.95
N ILE A 525 1.12 -35.42 -7.79
CA ILE A 525 2.26 -35.47 -6.86
C ILE A 525 3.50 -34.94 -7.60
N LEU A 526 4.17 -33.95 -7.01
CA LEU A 526 5.41 -33.37 -7.50
C LEU A 526 6.61 -34.20 -7.05
N ASP A 527 7.65 -34.26 -7.89
CA ASP A 527 8.88 -35.00 -7.58
C ASP A 527 9.82 -34.27 -6.61
N TYR A 528 9.43 -33.12 -6.10
CA TYR A 528 10.22 -32.27 -5.21
C TYR A 528 9.45 -31.88 -3.93
N THR A 529 10.22 -31.55 -2.91
CA THR A 529 9.74 -31.14 -1.59
C THR A 529 9.33 -29.67 -1.55
N SER A 530 8.64 -29.25 -0.51
CA SER A 530 8.15 -27.88 -0.34
C SER A 530 9.23 -26.80 -0.33
N ASP A 531 10.43 -27.13 0.15
CA ASP A 531 11.60 -26.22 0.09
C ASP A 531 12.20 -26.06 -1.31
N LYS A 532 11.75 -26.87 -2.28
CA LYS A 532 12.08 -26.76 -3.70
C LYS A 532 10.91 -26.19 -4.52
N LEU A 533 9.75 -26.10 -3.91
CA LEU A 533 8.55 -25.54 -4.53
C LEU A 533 8.41 -24.04 -4.23
N PHE A 534 8.61 -23.65 -2.97
CA PHE A 534 8.42 -22.29 -2.48
C PHE A 534 9.76 -21.61 -2.16
N VAL A 535 9.80 -20.28 -2.28
CA VAL A 535 11.02 -19.47 -2.08
C VAL A 535 11.51 -19.54 -0.63
N ASP A 536 10.65 -19.21 0.35
CA ASP A 536 10.99 -19.28 1.77
C ASP A 536 9.74 -19.57 2.64
N PRO A 537 9.19 -20.77 2.55
CA PRO A 537 7.93 -21.11 3.23
C PRO A 537 8.06 -21.13 4.76
N ALA A 538 9.27 -21.20 5.31
CA ALA A 538 9.51 -21.10 6.74
C ALA A 538 9.25 -19.69 7.28
N ASN A 539 9.43 -18.67 6.46
CA ASN A 539 9.17 -17.26 6.75
C ASN A 539 7.91 -16.75 6.03
N ALA A 540 6.98 -17.65 5.68
CA ALA A 540 5.70 -17.36 5.04
C ALA A 540 5.82 -16.72 3.63
N ASP A 541 6.91 -16.95 2.92
CA ASP A 541 7.05 -16.62 1.50
C ASP A 541 6.75 -17.86 0.64
N PHE A 542 5.52 -17.90 0.10
CA PHE A 542 5.01 -19.01 -0.72
C PHE A 542 5.07 -18.71 -2.22
N HIS A 543 5.84 -17.71 -2.66
CA HIS A 543 6.12 -17.54 -4.09
C HIS A 543 6.76 -18.80 -4.65
N PHE A 544 6.36 -19.19 -5.85
CA PHE A 544 6.92 -20.37 -6.48
C PHE A 544 8.34 -20.12 -6.97
N ILE A 545 9.22 -21.09 -6.75
CA ILE A 545 10.55 -21.10 -7.37
C ILE A 545 10.36 -21.24 -8.89
N SER A 546 11.03 -20.39 -9.67
CA SER A 546 10.91 -20.35 -11.13
C SER A 546 11.13 -21.72 -11.77
N GLY A 547 10.24 -22.09 -12.68
CA GLY A 547 10.24 -23.37 -13.38
C GLY A 547 9.56 -24.51 -12.60
N THR A 548 8.89 -24.23 -11.47
CA THR A 548 8.07 -25.21 -10.74
C THR A 548 6.58 -25.10 -11.12
N LEU A 549 5.77 -24.41 -10.32
CA LEU A 549 4.34 -24.19 -10.56
C LEU A 549 3.99 -22.73 -10.91
N ASP A 550 4.97 -21.90 -11.18
CA ASP A 550 4.86 -20.47 -11.47
C ASP A 550 3.88 -20.11 -12.61
N ASN A 551 3.60 -21.06 -13.53
CA ASN A 551 2.66 -20.88 -14.63
C ASN A 551 1.45 -21.83 -14.56
N SER A 552 1.23 -22.51 -13.44
CA SER A 552 0.17 -23.52 -13.32
C SER A 552 -1.23 -22.90 -13.13
N GLY A 553 -1.29 -21.67 -12.64
CA GLY A 553 -2.53 -21.05 -12.17
C GLY A 553 -3.14 -21.76 -10.96
N ALA A 554 -2.31 -22.45 -10.16
CA ALA A 554 -2.72 -23.11 -8.92
C ALA A 554 -2.12 -22.40 -7.69
N GLY A 555 -2.69 -22.66 -6.52
CA GLY A 555 -2.34 -21.98 -5.27
C GLY A 555 -3.00 -20.61 -5.13
N ASP A 556 -2.76 -19.97 -4.00
CA ASP A 556 -3.25 -18.62 -3.72
C ASP A 556 -2.65 -17.60 -4.71
N PRO A 557 -3.50 -16.83 -5.42
CA PRO A 557 -3.04 -15.87 -6.44
C PRO A 557 -2.06 -14.82 -5.94
N ARG A 558 -2.05 -14.53 -4.64
CA ARG A 558 -1.09 -13.55 -4.06
C ARG A 558 0.37 -13.97 -4.23
N TRP A 559 0.66 -15.24 -4.43
CA TRP A 559 1.99 -15.80 -4.59
C TRP A 559 2.39 -16.06 -6.06
N TRP A 560 1.52 -15.72 -6.98
CA TRP A 560 1.84 -15.83 -8.40
C TRP A 560 2.85 -14.77 -8.83
N PRO A 561 3.65 -15.03 -9.87
CA PRO A 561 4.49 -13.98 -10.46
C PRO A 561 3.65 -12.76 -10.81
N ALA A 562 4.21 -11.56 -10.60
CA ALA A 562 3.57 -10.34 -11.08
C ALA A 562 3.34 -10.45 -12.59
N ALA A 563 2.16 -10.08 -13.07
CA ALA A 563 1.90 -9.99 -14.50
C ALA A 563 2.87 -8.99 -15.12
N GLU A 564 3.64 -9.42 -16.16
CA GLU A 564 4.56 -8.57 -16.91
C GLU A 564 3.84 -7.44 -17.68
#